data_57d7e445dad8938ecd0499c8014218bc
#
_entry.id   57d7e445dad8938ecd0499c8014218bc
#
_cell.length_a   1.000
_cell.length_b   1.000
_cell.length_c   1.000
_cell.angle_alpha   90.00
_cell.angle_beta   90.00
_cell.angle_gamma   90.00
#
_symmetry.space_group_name_H-M   'P 1'
#
loop_
_entity.id
_entity.type
_entity.pdbx_description
1 polymer ?
#
loop_
_entity_poly.entity_id
_entity_poly.type
_entity_poly.pdbx_seq_one_letter_code
_entity_poly.pdbx_strand_id
1 'polypeptide(L)'
;QYEKINVLLTGYGGAGPYPQCFENLNSEEKITAAQSKEKQFLNQAIKYIDEIKPDYYLPFAGTYTLTGKLSNLQSLRGVSSIDNAYSFFENYYSSKNLSDIIKPLKLNTGNTFDLNIKEYDKDYQKINYDEYQSYIDLELSNKLLIYEKDEIPSFDEIYELSKKAHQRFL
;
A
#
# COMPACT_ATOMS: atom_id res chain seq x y z
N GLN A 1 -5.19 25.13 -16.46
CA GLN A 1 -4.05 25.14 -15.53
C GLN A 1 -4.63 25.33 -14.11
N TYR A 2 -4.35 24.39 -13.19
CA TYR A 2 -4.76 24.53 -11.80
C TYR A 2 -3.83 25.52 -11.11
N GLU A 3 -4.36 26.51 -10.40
CA GLU A 3 -3.54 27.51 -9.73
C GLU A 3 -2.82 26.90 -8.50
N LYS A 4 -3.47 25.98 -7.79
CA LYS A 4 -2.94 25.32 -6.59
C LYS A 4 -3.69 24.03 -6.28
N ILE A 5 -2.96 23.04 -5.78
CA ILE A 5 -3.54 21.81 -5.22
C ILE A 5 -3.50 21.90 -3.70
N ASN A 6 -4.67 21.87 -3.05
CA ASN A 6 -4.73 21.91 -1.59
C ASN A 6 -4.37 20.56 -0.96
N VAL A 7 -4.90 19.47 -1.51
CA VAL A 7 -4.68 18.10 -0.99
C VAL A 7 -4.27 17.16 -2.10
N LEU A 8 -3.18 16.44 -1.88
CA LEU A 8 -2.73 15.34 -2.74
C LEU A 8 -2.91 14.01 -2.01
N LEU A 9 -3.73 13.12 -2.57
CA LEU A 9 -3.75 11.71 -2.20
C LEU A 9 -2.68 11.00 -3.02
N THR A 10 -1.67 10.41 -2.37
CA THR A 10 -0.55 9.76 -3.05
C THR A 10 -0.36 8.33 -2.60
N GLY A 11 -0.28 7.41 -3.57
CA GLY A 11 0.08 6.02 -3.31
C GLY A 11 1.54 5.92 -2.83
N TYR A 12 1.77 5.12 -1.79
CA TYR A 12 3.10 4.89 -1.20
C TYR A 12 3.51 3.42 -1.19
N GLY A 13 2.78 2.57 -1.88
CA GLY A 13 3.07 1.15 -2.01
C GLY A 13 2.45 0.58 -3.27
N GLY A 14 2.81 -0.65 -3.60
CA GLY A 14 2.27 -1.35 -4.76
C GLY A 14 1.95 -2.80 -4.44
N ALA A 15 0.74 -3.24 -4.75
CA ALA A 15 0.34 -4.64 -4.67
C ALA A 15 1.00 -5.44 -5.80
N GLY A 16 1.34 -6.71 -5.51
CA GLY A 16 1.89 -7.63 -6.49
C GLY A 16 2.61 -8.81 -5.84
N PRO A 17 2.89 -9.89 -6.60
CA PRO A 17 3.49 -11.10 -6.08
C PRO A 17 4.99 -10.98 -5.79
N TYR A 18 5.65 -9.94 -6.27
CA TYR A 18 7.09 -9.72 -6.06
C TYR A 18 7.35 -8.93 -4.77
N PRO A 19 8.36 -9.33 -3.98
CA PRO A 19 9.23 -10.50 -4.11
C PRO A 19 8.70 -11.76 -3.40
N GLN A 20 7.63 -11.63 -2.60
CA GLN A 20 7.20 -12.64 -1.64
C GLN A 20 6.87 -14.01 -2.25
N CYS A 21 6.28 -14.04 -3.45
CA CYS A 21 5.86 -15.26 -4.12
C CYS A 21 6.88 -15.78 -5.16
N PHE A 22 8.07 -15.20 -5.25
CA PHE A 22 9.07 -15.60 -6.24
C PHE A 22 9.93 -16.73 -5.68
N GLU A 23 9.77 -17.94 -6.21
CA GLU A 23 10.46 -19.15 -5.74
C GLU A 23 11.95 -19.17 -6.07
N ASN A 24 12.37 -18.46 -7.11
CA ASN A 24 13.77 -18.33 -7.51
C ASN A 24 14.59 -17.41 -6.60
N LEU A 25 13.97 -16.74 -5.62
CA LEU A 25 14.65 -15.93 -4.62
C LEU A 25 14.72 -16.69 -3.29
N ASN A 26 15.90 -16.72 -2.69
CA ASN A 26 16.06 -17.20 -1.32
C ASN A 26 15.52 -16.18 -0.29
N SER A 27 15.52 -16.53 0.99
CA SER A 27 14.95 -15.69 2.05
C SER A 27 15.66 -14.34 2.20
N GLU A 28 16.97 -14.29 2.10
CA GLU A 28 17.77 -13.06 2.19
C GLU A 28 17.51 -12.13 1.00
N GLU A 29 17.46 -12.70 -0.20
CA GLU A 29 17.13 -11.98 -1.43
C GLU A 29 15.72 -11.40 -1.38
N LYS A 30 14.74 -12.14 -0.85
CA LYS A 30 13.37 -11.64 -0.66
C LYS A 30 13.32 -10.47 0.30
N ILE A 31 14.03 -10.54 1.42
CA ILE A 31 14.09 -9.44 2.40
C ILE A 31 14.70 -8.19 1.75
N THR A 32 15.85 -8.34 1.10
CA THR A 32 16.53 -7.23 0.40
C THR A 32 15.66 -6.61 -0.68
N ALA A 33 15.00 -7.45 -1.47
CA ALA A 33 14.09 -7.00 -2.52
C ALA A 33 12.85 -6.29 -1.96
N ALA A 34 12.29 -6.78 -0.84
CA ALA A 34 11.16 -6.15 -0.16
C ALA A 34 11.54 -4.74 0.36
N GLN A 35 12.70 -4.61 1.03
CA GLN A 35 13.20 -3.32 1.52
C GLN A 35 13.46 -2.34 0.36
N SER A 36 14.04 -2.81 -0.74
CA SER A 36 14.28 -1.99 -1.93
C SER A 36 12.98 -1.50 -2.56
N LYS A 37 11.98 -2.39 -2.68
CA LYS A 37 10.65 -2.08 -3.21
C LYS A 37 9.94 -1.05 -2.32
N GLU A 38 9.93 -1.24 -1.01
CA GLU A 38 9.33 -0.29 -0.06
C GLU A 38 9.94 1.10 -0.21
N LYS A 39 11.28 1.19 -0.19
CA LYS A 39 12.00 2.46 -0.35
C LYS A 39 11.72 3.12 -1.70
N GLN A 40 11.60 2.35 -2.77
CA GLN A 40 11.28 2.85 -4.10
C GLN A 40 9.91 3.54 -4.13
N PHE A 41 8.88 2.92 -3.55
CA PHE A 41 7.53 3.49 -3.52
C PHE A 41 7.43 4.73 -2.62
N LEU A 42 8.07 4.72 -1.46
CA LEU A 42 8.14 5.90 -0.58
C LEU A 42 8.83 7.08 -1.27
N ASN A 43 9.96 6.84 -1.94
CA ASN A 43 10.65 7.88 -2.71
C ASN A 43 9.84 8.36 -3.93
N GLN A 44 9.07 7.46 -4.56
CA GLN A 44 8.19 7.85 -5.66
C GLN A 44 7.06 8.77 -5.18
N ALA A 45 6.48 8.49 -4.01
CA ALA A 45 5.47 9.36 -3.40
C ALA A 45 6.06 10.76 -3.10
N ILE A 46 7.27 10.83 -2.55
CA ILE A 46 7.98 12.11 -2.34
C ILE A 46 8.13 12.89 -3.65
N LYS A 47 8.53 12.22 -4.75
CA LYS A 47 8.66 12.90 -6.04
C LYS A 47 7.34 13.54 -6.50
N TYR A 48 6.22 12.85 -6.31
CA TYR A 48 4.91 13.41 -6.64
C TYR A 48 4.55 14.60 -5.76
N ILE A 49 4.82 14.53 -4.45
CA ILE A 49 4.57 15.64 -3.53
C ILE A 49 5.47 16.83 -3.86
N ASP A 50 6.76 16.61 -4.13
CA ASP A 50 7.71 17.66 -4.49
C ASP A 50 7.38 18.33 -5.84
N GLU A 51 6.84 17.58 -6.81
CA GLU A 51 6.42 18.09 -8.12
C GLU A 51 5.15 18.92 -8.02
N ILE A 52 4.15 18.41 -7.29
CA ILE A 52 2.82 19.01 -7.19
C ILE A 52 2.80 20.16 -6.16
N LYS A 53 3.58 20.05 -5.11
CA LYS A 53 3.68 21.03 -3.99
C LYS A 53 2.32 21.36 -3.38
N PRO A 54 1.55 20.37 -2.92
CA PRO A 54 0.27 20.60 -2.29
C PRO A 54 0.43 21.26 -0.92
N ASP A 55 -0.64 21.86 -0.36
CA ASP A 55 -0.63 22.31 1.04
C ASP A 55 -0.59 21.11 1.99
N TYR A 56 -1.33 20.06 1.63
CA TYR A 56 -1.44 18.83 2.40
C TYR A 56 -1.25 17.60 1.51
N TYR A 57 -0.64 16.56 2.06
CA TYR A 57 -0.61 15.24 1.43
C TYR A 57 -1.22 14.18 2.35
N LEU A 58 -1.92 13.23 1.76
CA LEU A 58 -2.47 12.06 2.42
C LEU A 58 -1.86 10.80 1.78
N PRO A 59 -1.02 10.05 2.50
CA PRO A 59 -0.62 8.72 2.06
C PRO A 59 -1.86 7.83 1.89
N PHE A 60 -2.05 7.28 0.70
CA PHE A 60 -3.25 6.56 0.31
C PHE A 60 -2.92 5.27 -0.43
N ALA A 61 -3.77 4.23 -0.29
CA ALA A 61 -3.67 2.97 -1.03
C ALA A 61 -2.25 2.35 -1.06
N GLY A 62 -1.52 2.39 0.06
CA GLY A 62 -0.14 1.95 0.13
C GLY A 62 0.07 0.55 0.73
N THR A 63 -0.94 -0.03 1.36
CA THR A 63 -0.80 -1.32 2.02
C THR A 63 -1.92 -2.30 1.67
N TYR A 64 -1.64 -3.58 1.83
CA TYR A 64 -2.57 -4.70 1.67
C TYR A 64 -2.17 -5.82 2.63
N THR A 65 -3.09 -6.74 2.88
CA THR A 65 -2.87 -7.87 3.77
C THR A 65 -2.99 -9.18 3.00
N LEU A 66 -2.04 -10.08 3.20
CA LEU A 66 -2.10 -11.45 2.67
C LEU A 66 -2.91 -12.33 3.64
N THR A 67 -3.71 -13.23 3.09
CA THR A 67 -4.59 -14.11 3.85
C THR A 67 -4.37 -15.58 3.48
N GLY A 68 -4.98 -16.48 4.23
CA GLY A 68 -4.85 -17.91 3.99
C GLY A 68 -3.39 -18.36 4.03
N LYS A 69 -3.03 -19.32 3.21
CA LYS A 69 -1.66 -19.85 3.11
C LYS A 69 -0.57 -18.83 2.76
N LEU A 70 -0.96 -17.62 2.30
CA LEU A 70 -0.01 -16.56 1.99
C LEU A 70 0.26 -15.62 3.18
N SER A 71 -0.45 -15.77 4.30
CA SER A 71 -0.30 -14.89 5.46
C SER A 71 1.11 -14.88 6.05
N ASN A 72 1.84 -16.01 5.97
CA ASN A 72 3.23 -16.13 6.42
C ASN A 72 4.24 -15.31 5.58
N LEU A 73 3.83 -14.83 4.41
CA LEU A 73 4.65 -13.98 3.54
C LEU A 73 4.44 -12.48 3.80
N GLN A 74 3.66 -12.14 4.82
CA GLN A 74 3.25 -10.76 5.12
C GLN A 74 4.42 -9.78 5.25
N SER A 75 5.50 -10.19 5.92
CA SER A 75 6.71 -9.37 6.13
C SER A 75 7.53 -9.13 4.86
N LEU A 76 7.30 -9.92 3.82
CA LEU A 76 8.06 -9.89 2.56
C LEU A 76 7.36 -9.10 1.44
N ARG A 77 6.23 -8.43 1.71
CA ARG A 77 5.45 -7.71 0.69
C ARG A 77 6.17 -6.50 0.09
N GLY A 78 7.13 -5.94 0.81
CA GLY A 78 7.82 -4.72 0.39
C GLY A 78 6.87 -3.52 0.34
N VAL A 79 6.03 -3.38 1.36
CA VAL A 79 5.13 -2.24 1.55
C VAL A 79 5.25 -1.71 2.96
N SER A 80 5.28 -0.40 3.09
CA SER A 80 5.38 0.29 4.37
C SER A 80 4.04 0.24 5.12
N SER A 81 4.11 0.27 6.44
CA SER A 81 2.94 0.61 7.24
C SER A 81 2.60 2.09 7.06
N ILE A 82 1.35 2.47 7.33
CA ILE A 82 0.94 3.88 7.22
C ILE A 82 1.73 4.77 8.19
N ASP A 83 1.97 4.31 9.41
CA ASP A 83 2.72 5.07 10.42
C ASP A 83 4.19 5.26 10.02
N ASN A 84 4.80 4.22 9.44
CA ASN A 84 6.17 4.32 8.91
C ASN A 84 6.24 5.24 7.69
N ALA A 85 5.23 5.21 6.81
CA ALA A 85 5.15 6.13 5.68
C ALA A 85 5.04 7.59 6.15
N TYR A 86 4.19 7.88 7.13
CA TYR A 86 4.14 9.22 7.74
C TYR A 86 5.49 9.63 8.31
N SER A 87 6.12 8.78 9.10
CA SER A 87 7.43 9.06 9.70
C SER A 87 8.50 9.31 8.64
N PHE A 88 8.49 8.54 7.55
CA PHE A 88 9.44 8.70 6.45
C PHE A 88 9.28 10.07 5.77
N PHE A 89 8.05 10.47 5.44
CA PHE A 89 7.76 11.74 4.79
C PHE A 89 8.02 12.92 5.71
N GLU A 90 7.60 12.86 6.97
CA GLU A 90 7.85 13.92 7.95
C GLU A 90 9.36 14.16 8.16
N ASN A 91 10.15 13.09 8.28
CA ASN A 91 11.61 13.19 8.38
C ASN A 91 12.22 13.83 7.13
N TYR A 92 11.75 13.46 5.94
CA TYR A 92 12.23 14.06 4.69
C TYR A 92 11.94 15.56 4.63
N TYR A 93 10.72 16.00 4.90
CA TYR A 93 10.35 17.41 4.85
C TYR A 93 10.97 18.23 5.99
N SER A 94 11.12 17.66 7.18
CA SER A 94 11.82 18.28 8.28
C SER A 94 13.29 18.52 7.95
N SER A 95 13.96 17.56 7.32
CA SER A 95 15.36 17.73 6.90
C SER A 95 15.58 18.84 5.88
N LYS A 96 14.52 19.23 5.15
CA LYS A 96 14.52 20.32 4.17
C LYS A 96 13.96 21.64 4.69
N ASN A 97 13.55 21.71 5.95
CA ASN A 97 12.84 22.86 6.55
C ASN A 97 11.53 23.21 5.82
N LEU A 98 10.80 22.20 5.33
CA LEU A 98 9.54 22.36 4.59
C LEU A 98 8.30 21.86 5.35
N SER A 99 8.44 21.40 6.59
CA SER A 99 7.35 20.83 7.40
C SER A 99 6.18 21.81 7.65
N ASP A 100 6.45 23.10 7.67
CA ASP A 100 5.41 24.12 7.84
C ASP A 100 4.65 24.44 6.56
N ILE A 101 5.23 24.09 5.40
CA ILE A 101 4.69 24.39 4.07
C ILE A 101 3.91 23.21 3.52
N ILE A 102 4.44 21.99 3.64
CA ILE A 102 3.86 20.74 3.11
C ILE A 102 3.53 19.84 4.29
N LYS A 103 2.24 19.67 4.59
CA LYS A 103 1.79 19.02 5.84
C LYS A 103 1.13 17.67 5.57
N PRO A 104 1.41 16.65 6.41
CA PRO A 104 0.67 15.40 6.34
C PRO A 104 -0.76 15.59 6.86
N LEU A 105 -1.73 14.99 6.16
CA LEU A 105 -3.06 14.74 6.72
C LEU A 105 -3.06 13.34 7.33
N LYS A 106 -3.22 13.25 8.64
CA LYS A 106 -3.30 11.98 9.37
C LYS A 106 -4.75 11.69 9.72
N LEU A 107 -5.38 10.79 8.96
CA LEU A 107 -6.79 10.44 9.11
C LEU A 107 -6.95 8.93 9.35
N ASN A 108 -7.73 8.57 10.34
CA ASN A 108 -8.27 7.22 10.45
C ASN A 108 -9.57 7.08 9.66
N THR A 109 -10.01 5.86 9.42
CA THR A 109 -11.29 5.59 8.75
C THR A 109 -12.44 6.28 9.48
N GLY A 110 -13.23 7.06 8.75
CA GLY A 110 -14.37 7.80 9.29
C GLY A 110 -14.04 9.15 9.93
N ASN A 111 -12.75 9.54 9.98
CA ASN A 111 -12.36 10.88 10.42
C ASN A 111 -12.42 11.88 9.26
N THR A 112 -12.59 13.14 9.61
CA THR A 112 -12.65 14.26 8.67
C THR A 112 -11.63 15.34 9.02
N PHE A 113 -11.22 16.09 7.99
CA PHE A 113 -10.40 17.30 8.12
C PHE A 113 -11.08 18.41 7.32
N ASP A 114 -11.45 19.50 7.99
CA ASP A 114 -12.02 20.67 7.33
C ASP A 114 -10.92 21.59 6.81
N LEU A 115 -10.84 21.73 5.49
CA LEU A 115 -9.83 22.56 4.83
C LEU A 115 -10.00 24.06 5.08
N ASN A 116 -11.21 24.53 5.42
CA ASN A 116 -11.45 25.96 5.62
C ASN A 116 -10.95 26.41 6.99
N ILE A 117 -11.29 25.66 8.03
CA ILE A 117 -10.85 25.97 9.41
C ILE A 117 -9.55 25.25 9.81
N LYS A 118 -9.09 24.29 8.98
CA LYS A 118 -7.86 23.51 9.16
C LYS A 118 -7.84 22.68 10.45
N GLU A 119 -8.98 22.07 10.76
CA GLU A 119 -9.17 21.28 11.98
C GLU A 119 -9.62 19.84 11.67
N TYR A 120 -9.19 18.93 12.53
CA TYR A 120 -9.63 17.54 12.54
C TYR A 120 -10.86 17.41 13.46
N ASP A 121 -11.80 16.54 13.10
CA ASP A 121 -12.88 16.13 14.00
C ASP A 121 -12.40 15.24 15.15
N LYS A 122 -11.32 14.48 14.93
CA LYS A 122 -10.71 13.57 15.90
C LYS A 122 -9.21 13.47 15.69
N ASP A 123 -8.49 13.23 16.78
CA ASP A 123 -7.07 12.95 16.75
C ASP A 123 -6.75 11.63 16.03
N TYR A 124 -5.63 11.62 15.31
CA TYR A 124 -5.14 10.41 14.66
C TYR A 124 -4.69 9.38 15.70
N GLN A 125 -5.22 8.17 15.58
CA GLN A 125 -4.82 7.03 16.39
C GLN A 125 -3.89 6.13 15.57
N LYS A 126 -2.69 5.88 16.10
CA LYS A 126 -1.75 4.93 15.50
C LYS A 126 -2.33 3.52 15.49
N ILE A 127 -1.96 2.75 14.46
CA ILE A 127 -2.36 1.35 14.38
C ILE A 127 -1.64 0.53 15.45
N ASN A 128 -2.40 -0.25 16.19
CA ASN A 128 -1.83 -1.28 17.08
C ASN A 128 -1.39 -2.47 16.22
N TYR A 129 -0.11 -2.55 15.92
CA TYR A 129 0.42 -3.60 15.04
C TYR A 129 0.45 -4.98 15.69
N ASP A 130 0.44 -5.09 17.02
CA ASP A 130 0.33 -6.37 17.73
C ASP A 130 -1.08 -6.94 17.59
N GLU A 131 -2.11 -6.11 17.74
CA GLU A 131 -3.50 -6.51 17.47
C GLU A 131 -3.72 -6.85 15.99
N TYR A 132 -3.14 -6.05 15.08
CA TYR A 132 -3.21 -6.31 13.65
C TYR A 132 -2.56 -7.66 13.28
N GLN A 133 -1.39 -7.97 13.82
CA GLN A 133 -0.73 -9.25 13.60
C GLN A 133 -1.53 -10.41 14.20
N SER A 134 -2.05 -10.24 15.42
CA SER A 134 -2.90 -11.23 16.06
C SER A 134 -4.17 -11.53 15.24
N TYR A 135 -4.77 -10.50 14.62
CA TYR A 135 -5.92 -10.69 13.74
C TYR A 135 -5.53 -11.46 12.46
N ILE A 136 -4.36 -11.20 11.89
CA ILE A 136 -3.85 -11.97 10.75
C ILE A 136 -3.68 -13.45 11.16
N ASP A 137 -3.04 -13.71 12.28
CA ASP A 137 -2.67 -15.06 12.70
C ASP A 137 -3.90 -15.90 13.10
N LEU A 138 -4.87 -15.30 13.77
CA LEU A 138 -6.05 -16.00 14.27
C LEU A 138 -7.19 -16.10 13.26
N GLU A 139 -7.42 -15.03 12.49
CA GLU A 139 -8.60 -14.92 11.66
C GLU A 139 -8.27 -15.05 10.15
N LEU A 140 -7.26 -14.33 9.67
CA LEU A 140 -7.00 -14.26 8.23
C LEU A 140 -6.21 -15.44 7.70
N SER A 141 -5.30 -16.02 8.49
CA SER A 141 -4.48 -17.18 8.11
C SER A 141 -5.30 -18.43 7.81
N ASN A 142 -6.44 -18.56 8.48
CA ASN A 142 -7.36 -19.71 8.36
C ASN A 142 -8.37 -19.57 7.20
N LYS A 143 -8.39 -18.41 6.50
CA LYS A 143 -9.30 -18.22 5.37
C LYS A 143 -8.81 -18.97 4.14
N LEU A 144 -9.70 -19.78 3.57
CA LEU A 144 -9.46 -20.35 2.25
C LEU A 144 -9.48 -19.24 1.20
N LEU A 145 -8.49 -19.25 0.32
CA LEU A 145 -8.45 -18.35 -0.83
C LEU A 145 -9.55 -18.78 -1.85
N ILE A 146 -10.09 -17.83 -2.60
CA ILE A 146 -11.24 -18.09 -3.49
C ILE A 146 -10.93 -19.25 -4.44
N TYR A 147 -9.75 -19.24 -5.07
CA TYR A 147 -9.33 -20.27 -6.01
C TYR A 147 -9.09 -21.67 -5.38
N GLU A 148 -8.97 -21.76 -4.04
CA GLU A 148 -8.84 -23.06 -3.35
C GLU A 148 -10.17 -23.78 -3.22
N LYS A 149 -11.27 -23.09 -3.52
CA LYS A 149 -12.64 -23.64 -3.54
C LYS A 149 -13.08 -24.05 -4.94
N ASP A 150 -12.35 -23.62 -5.95
CA ASP A 150 -12.70 -23.87 -7.33
C ASP A 150 -12.03 -25.17 -7.79
N GLU A 151 -12.72 -25.89 -8.69
CA GLU A 151 -12.12 -27.01 -9.41
C GLU A 151 -11.02 -26.49 -10.34
N ILE A 152 -9.93 -27.23 -10.46
CA ILE A 152 -8.87 -26.88 -11.41
C ILE A 152 -9.44 -27.10 -12.82
N PRO A 153 -9.54 -26.04 -13.66
CA PRO A 153 -10.09 -26.19 -15.00
C PRO A 153 -9.20 -27.10 -15.86
N SER A 154 -9.83 -27.87 -16.73
CA SER A 154 -9.12 -28.69 -17.71
C SER A 154 -8.37 -27.81 -18.72
N PHE A 155 -7.37 -28.37 -19.39
CA PHE A 155 -6.64 -27.65 -20.45
C PHE A 155 -7.58 -27.20 -21.57
N ASP A 156 -8.56 -28.03 -21.94
CA ASP A 156 -9.51 -27.72 -23.00
C ASP A 156 -10.41 -26.53 -22.61
N GLU A 157 -10.87 -26.47 -21.37
CA GLU A 157 -11.64 -25.31 -20.87
C GLU A 157 -10.81 -24.02 -20.90
N ILE A 158 -9.54 -24.07 -20.46
CA ILE A 158 -8.61 -22.91 -20.52
C ILE A 158 -8.41 -22.48 -21.97
N TYR A 159 -8.19 -23.44 -22.88
CA TYR A 159 -8.00 -23.18 -24.31
C TYR A 159 -9.22 -22.52 -24.96
N GLU A 160 -10.41 -23.04 -24.72
CA GLU A 160 -11.66 -22.47 -25.28
C GLU A 160 -11.96 -21.08 -24.69
N LEU A 161 -11.72 -20.85 -23.40
CA LEU A 161 -11.87 -19.53 -22.78
C LEU A 161 -10.86 -18.53 -23.35
N SER A 162 -9.63 -18.95 -23.60
CA SER A 162 -8.58 -18.13 -24.20
C SER A 162 -8.93 -17.73 -25.64
N LYS A 163 -9.48 -18.66 -26.44
CA LYS A 163 -9.99 -18.34 -27.78
C LYS A 163 -11.13 -17.31 -27.75
N LYS A 164 -12.11 -17.48 -26.85
CA LYS A 164 -13.21 -16.53 -26.67
C LYS A 164 -12.71 -15.15 -26.23
N ALA A 165 -11.72 -15.09 -25.33
CA ALA A 165 -11.12 -13.84 -24.92
C ALA A 165 -10.39 -13.15 -26.08
N HIS A 166 -9.61 -13.90 -26.86
CA HIS A 166 -8.91 -13.37 -28.04
C HIS A 166 -9.88 -12.78 -29.08
N GLN A 167 -11.00 -13.47 -29.36
CA GLN A 167 -12.02 -12.98 -30.31
C GLN A 167 -12.69 -11.67 -29.86
N ARG A 168 -12.66 -11.30 -28.58
CA ARG A 168 -13.21 -10.02 -28.09
C ARG A 168 -12.28 -8.83 -28.32
N PHE A 169 -11.03 -9.09 -28.64
CA PHE A 169 -10.01 -8.04 -28.90
C PHE A 169 -9.75 -7.82 -30.41
N LEU A 170 -10.39 -8.64 -31.29
CA LEU A 170 -10.39 -8.46 -32.74
C LEU A 170 -11.64 -7.71 -33.18
#